data_a054f15712676ab365ec5819d5c09905
#
_entry.id   a054f15712676ab365ec5819d5c09905
#
_cell.length_a   1.000
_cell.length_b   1.000
_cell.length_c   1.000
_cell.angle_alpha   90.00
_cell.angle_beta   90.00
_cell.angle_gamma   90.00
#
_symmetry.space_group_name_H-M   'P 1'
#
loop_
_entity.id
_entity.type
_entity.pdbx_description
1 polymer ?
#
loop_
_entity_poly.entity_id
_entity_poly.type
_entity_poly.pdbx_seq_one_letter_code
_entity_poly.pdbx_strand_id
1 'polypeptide(L)'
;MCIRDSDYPEILHPHHVNVTHEIVQFYTQDIVPQITIREGRPLNDRQYGSSVVCDIEALSAIAHRIYFGMFVSESKFRADPAAFIPAIQTRDTDALASLITKPAVEQKLLERVHQKAEVYGQNLDHTHQAAAERKIQSDDMVRLYQQYIIPLTKKVEIDYLLQRLDGLSPDELARLQNRAA
;
A
#
# COMPACT_ATOMS: atom_id res chain seq x y z
N MET A 1 1.77 -1.13 -24.58
CA MET A 1 1.04 -2.40 -24.59
C MET A 1 -0.27 -2.19 -23.87
N CYS A 2 -1.37 -1.99 -24.62
CA CYS A 2 -2.68 -1.90 -24.00
C CYS A 2 -3.09 -3.32 -23.63
N ILE A 3 -3.21 -3.59 -22.34
CA ILE A 3 -3.89 -4.78 -21.87
C ILE A 3 -5.37 -4.53 -22.16
N ARG A 4 -5.82 -5.02 -23.31
CA ARG A 4 -7.23 -5.01 -23.67
C ARG A 4 -7.89 -6.20 -23.03
N ASP A 5 -8.99 -5.91 -22.36
CA ASP A 5 -10.16 -6.78 -22.23
C ASP A 5 -9.79 -8.22 -21.87
N SER A 6 -9.23 -8.39 -20.66
CA SER A 6 -9.32 -9.69 -20.04
C SER A 6 -10.79 -9.87 -19.62
N ASP A 7 -11.43 -10.94 -20.09
CA ASP A 7 -12.75 -11.41 -19.62
C ASP A 7 -12.71 -11.87 -18.16
N TYR A 8 -11.94 -11.17 -17.31
CA TYR A 8 -11.92 -11.43 -15.89
C TYR A 8 -13.14 -10.78 -15.25
N PRO A 9 -13.84 -11.48 -14.37
CA PRO A 9 -14.93 -10.89 -13.63
C PRO A 9 -14.44 -9.67 -12.87
N GLU A 10 -15.22 -8.59 -12.88
CA GLU A 10 -14.92 -7.40 -12.07
C GLU A 10 -14.88 -7.81 -10.60
N ILE A 11 -13.68 -7.76 -10.02
CA ILE A 11 -13.45 -8.15 -8.63
C ILE A 11 -13.86 -7.00 -7.70
N LEU A 12 -13.50 -5.78 -8.08
CA LEU A 12 -13.80 -4.59 -7.32
C LEU A 12 -15.13 -3.97 -7.76
N HIS A 13 -15.85 -3.41 -6.80
CA HIS A 13 -17.00 -2.54 -7.08
C HIS A 13 -16.51 -1.25 -7.75
N PRO A 14 -17.29 -0.62 -8.65
CA PRO A 14 -16.92 0.67 -9.23
C PRO A 14 -16.60 1.71 -8.17
N HIS A 15 -15.47 2.40 -8.32
CA HIS A 15 -14.97 3.36 -7.34
C HIS A 15 -14.12 4.46 -7.99
N HIS A 16 -13.92 5.56 -7.25
CA HIS A 16 -13.08 6.70 -7.66
C HIS A 16 -11.90 6.94 -6.70
N VAL A 17 -11.47 5.91 -5.97
CA VAL A 17 -10.36 6.01 -5.02
C VAL A 17 -9.06 6.31 -5.76
N ASN A 18 -8.41 7.41 -5.36
CA ASN A 18 -7.14 7.84 -5.94
C ASN A 18 -6.28 8.56 -4.88
N VAL A 19 -5.12 7.99 -4.57
CA VAL A 19 -4.12 8.55 -3.65
C VAL A 19 -2.76 8.75 -4.35
N THR A 20 -2.77 8.86 -5.68
CA THR A 20 -1.53 9.00 -6.46
C THR A 20 -0.78 10.27 -6.08
N HIS A 21 -1.50 11.37 -5.81
CA HIS A 21 -0.86 12.63 -5.41
C HIS A 21 -0.10 12.49 -4.10
N GLU A 22 -0.71 11.87 -3.09
CA GLU A 22 -0.09 11.62 -1.80
C GLU A 22 1.13 10.70 -1.93
N ILE A 23 1.05 9.67 -2.78
CA ILE A 23 2.18 8.77 -3.06
C ILE A 23 3.35 9.55 -3.65
N VAL A 24 3.13 10.34 -4.68
CA VAL A 24 4.17 11.14 -5.32
C VAL A 24 4.76 12.16 -4.35
N GLN A 25 3.90 12.79 -3.54
CA GLN A 25 4.32 13.79 -2.57
C GLN A 25 5.28 13.20 -1.54
N PHE A 26 4.89 12.13 -0.84
CA PHE A 26 5.76 11.56 0.19
C PHE A 26 7.02 10.93 -0.42
N TYR A 27 6.92 10.36 -1.63
CA TYR A 27 8.08 9.81 -2.32
C TYR A 27 9.13 10.88 -2.59
N THR A 28 8.71 12.00 -3.18
CA THR A 28 9.64 13.07 -3.56
C THR A 28 10.13 13.92 -2.39
N GLN A 29 9.28 14.15 -1.39
CA GLN A 29 9.60 15.07 -0.29
C GLN A 29 10.28 14.36 0.89
N ASP A 30 9.99 13.08 1.11
CA ASP A 30 10.47 12.37 2.29
C ASP A 30 11.41 11.22 1.93
N ILE A 31 11.02 10.31 1.01
CA ILE A 31 11.81 9.11 0.73
C ILE A 31 13.08 9.43 -0.04
N VAL A 32 12.97 10.12 -1.18
CA VAL A 32 14.11 10.41 -2.05
C VAL A 32 15.21 11.14 -1.28
N PRO A 33 14.93 12.23 -0.53
CA PRO A 33 15.96 12.89 0.27
C PRO A 33 16.62 11.98 1.31
N GLN A 34 15.86 11.14 2.00
CA GLN A 34 16.40 10.23 3.02
C GLN A 34 17.35 9.18 2.44
N ILE A 35 17.05 8.68 1.24
CA ILE A 35 17.85 7.62 0.61
C ILE A 35 19.04 8.18 -0.15
N THR A 36 18.90 9.36 -0.77
CA THR A 36 19.92 9.90 -1.69
C THR A 36 20.93 10.82 -1.04
N ILE A 37 20.58 11.50 0.06
CA ILE A 37 21.50 12.39 0.77
C ILE A 37 22.50 11.53 1.57
N ARG A 38 23.74 11.48 1.08
CA ARG A 38 24.85 10.81 1.76
C ARG A 38 26.08 11.71 1.74
N GLU A 39 26.77 11.78 2.88
CA GLU A 39 28.04 12.48 2.98
C GLU A 39 29.06 11.93 1.96
N GLY A 40 29.78 12.82 1.31
CA GLY A 40 30.85 12.49 0.35
C GLY A 40 30.38 12.12 -1.05
N ARG A 41 29.07 12.12 -1.36
CA ARG A 41 28.58 11.94 -2.73
C ARG A 41 28.35 13.27 -3.43
N PRO A 42 28.70 13.40 -4.72
CA PRO A 42 28.36 14.59 -5.49
C PRO A 42 26.83 14.72 -5.58
N LEU A 43 26.33 15.94 -5.44
CA LEU A 43 24.88 16.26 -5.58
C LEU A 43 24.33 15.89 -6.96
N ASN A 44 25.20 15.72 -7.94
CA ASN A 44 24.83 15.40 -9.32
C ASN A 44 25.90 14.50 -9.94
N ASP A 45 25.56 13.23 -10.12
CA ASP A 45 26.40 12.22 -10.77
C ASP A 45 26.12 12.09 -12.28
N ARG A 46 25.19 12.90 -12.82
CA ARG A 46 24.74 12.89 -14.22
C ARG A 46 24.07 11.59 -14.69
N GLN A 47 23.65 10.74 -13.76
CA GLN A 47 22.99 9.45 -14.05
C GLN A 47 21.45 9.60 -14.16
N TYR A 48 20.98 10.66 -14.79
CA TYR A 48 19.55 11.00 -14.85
C TYR A 48 18.68 9.89 -15.44
N GLY A 49 19.16 9.21 -16.48
CA GLY A 49 18.39 8.15 -17.12
C GLY A 49 18.11 6.96 -16.18
N SER A 50 19.15 6.47 -15.50
CA SER A 50 19.00 5.38 -14.55
C SER A 50 18.19 5.79 -13.32
N SER A 51 18.36 7.03 -12.83
CA SER A 51 17.57 7.54 -11.71
C SER A 51 16.08 7.57 -12.02
N VAL A 52 15.70 8.07 -13.22
CA VAL A 52 14.30 8.10 -13.65
C VAL A 52 13.69 6.70 -13.75
N VAL A 53 14.44 5.72 -14.25
CA VAL A 53 13.95 4.33 -14.31
C VAL A 53 13.72 3.78 -12.89
N CYS A 54 14.67 3.98 -11.98
CA CYS A 54 14.52 3.56 -10.58
C CYS A 54 13.33 4.24 -9.90
N ASP A 55 13.11 5.54 -10.14
CA ASP A 55 11.97 6.28 -9.59
C ASP A 55 10.64 5.72 -10.08
N ILE A 56 10.52 5.43 -11.39
CA ILE A 56 9.31 4.82 -11.97
C ILE A 56 9.04 3.45 -11.37
N GLU A 57 10.05 2.61 -11.26
CA GLU A 57 9.92 1.27 -10.67
C GLU A 57 9.52 1.35 -9.18
N ALA A 58 10.16 2.23 -8.41
CA ALA A 58 9.86 2.42 -6.99
C ALA A 58 8.43 2.95 -6.78
N LEU A 59 8.03 3.99 -7.53
CA LEU A 59 6.68 4.55 -7.47
C LEU A 59 5.62 3.51 -7.87
N SER A 60 5.87 2.73 -8.91
CA SER A 60 4.97 1.66 -9.35
C SER A 60 4.82 0.59 -8.27
N ALA A 61 5.92 0.15 -7.66
CA ALA A 61 5.89 -0.86 -6.60
C ALA A 61 5.14 -0.36 -5.36
N ILE A 62 5.36 0.90 -4.95
CA ILE A 62 4.67 1.55 -3.84
C ILE A 62 3.17 1.66 -4.14
N ALA A 63 2.81 2.17 -5.32
CA ALA A 63 1.42 2.31 -5.74
C ALA A 63 0.70 0.96 -5.75
N HIS A 64 1.27 -0.06 -6.38
CA HIS A 64 0.71 -1.42 -6.37
C HIS A 64 0.49 -1.93 -4.95
N ARG A 65 1.45 -1.71 -4.05
CA ARG A 65 1.34 -2.16 -2.66
C ARG A 65 0.21 -1.48 -1.90
N ILE A 66 0.01 -0.18 -2.13
CA ILE A 66 -1.04 0.63 -1.48
C ILE A 66 -2.41 0.28 -2.07
N TYR A 67 -2.56 0.32 -3.39
CA TYR A 67 -3.84 0.06 -4.05
C TYR A 67 -4.31 -1.40 -3.91
N PHE A 68 -3.40 -2.35 -3.65
CA PHE A 68 -3.78 -3.72 -3.33
C PHE A 68 -4.66 -3.82 -2.08
N GLY A 69 -4.65 -2.81 -1.21
CA GLY A 69 -5.57 -2.70 -0.08
C GLY A 69 -7.05 -2.80 -0.47
N MET A 70 -7.44 -2.30 -1.66
CA MET A 70 -8.84 -2.40 -2.13
C MET A 70 -9.28 -3.86 -2.30
N PHE A 71 -8.42 -4.73 -2.83
CA PHE A 71 -8.73 -6.16 -2.96
C PHE A 71 -8.83 -6.85 -1.59
N VAL A 72 -8.01 -6.41 -0.64
CA VAL A 72 -8.07 -6.92 0.74
C VAL A 72 -9.37 -6.51 1.41
N SER A 73 -9.77 -5.24 1.30
CA SER A 73 -11.01 -4.75 1.88
C SER A 73 -12.26 -5.36 1.21
N GLU A 74 -12.25 -5.53 -0.12
CA GLU A 74 -13.33 -6.24 -0.82
C GLU A 74 -13.43 -7.70 -0.36
N SER A 75 -12.31 -8.38 -0.19
CA SER A 75 -12.29 -9.76 0.33
C SER A 75 -12.88 -9.86 1.74
N LYS A 76 -12.54 -8.91 2.62
CA LYS A 76 -13.09 -8.84 3.98
C LYS A 76 -14.59 -8.53 3.95
N PHE A 77 -15.00 -7.56 3.14
CA PHE A 77 -16.41 -7.22 2.95
C PHE A 77 -17.23 -8.42 2.46
N ARG A 78 -16.73 -9.16 1.45
CA ARG A 78 -17.41 -10.35 0.94
C ARG A 78 -17.50 -11.49 1.94
N ALA A 79 -16.54 -11.57 2.85
CA ALA A 79 -16.52 -12.59 3.90
C ALA A 79 -17.56 -12.32 5.00
N ASP A 80 -17.81 -11.05 5.34
CA ASP A 80 -18.77 -10.67 6.38
C ASP A 80 -19.43 -9.31 6.04
N PRO A 81 -20.34 -9.25 5.06
CA PRO A 81 -20.99 -8.01 4.69
C PRO A 81 -21.79 -7.37 5.83
N ALA A 82 -22.38 -8.19 6.71
CA ALA A 82 -23.24 -7.71 7.79
C ALA A 82 -22.48 -6.86 8.81
N ALA A 83 -21.21 -7.16 9.05
CA ALA A 83 -20.37 -6.35 9.94
C ALA A 83 -20.00 -4.98 9.33
N PHE A 84 -19.84 -4.92 8.00
CA PHE A 84 -19.39 -3.69 7.32
C PHE A 84 -20.53 -2.75 6.95
N ILE A 85 -21.69 -3.28 6.53
CA ILE A 85 -22.81 -2.48 6.00
C ILE A 85 -23.23 -1.35 6.95
N PRO A 86 -23.45 -1.57 8.26
CA PRO A 86 -23.84 -0.49 9.17
C PRO A 86 -22.82 0.65 9.23
N ALA A 87 -21.52 0.32 9.31
CA ALA A 87 -20.45 1.30 9.37
C ALA A 87 -20.32 2.08 8.04
N ILE A 88 -20.54 1.44 6.89
CA ILE A 88 -20.55 2.12 5.59
C ILE A 88 -21.73 3.08 5.50
N GLN A 89 -22.94 2.64 5.90
CA GLN A 89 -24.16 3.46 5.84
C GLN A 89 -24.08 4.70 6.75
N THR A 90 -23.48 4.56 7.92
CA THR A 90 -23.25 5.69 8.85
C THR A 90 -21.99 6.49 8.51
N ARG A 91 -21.18 6.04 7.53
CA ARG A 91 -19.87 6.61 7.17
C ARG A 91 -18.92 6.67 8.37
N ASP A 92 -19.00 5.69 9.25
CA ASP A 92 -18.16 5.59 10.44
C ASP A 92 -16.78 5.03 10.07
N THR A 93 -15.84 5.93 9.86
CA THR A 93 -14.46 5.60 9.46
C THR A 93 -13.70 4.86 10.55
N ASP A 94 -14.00 5.13 11.85
CA ASP A 94 -13.32 4.48 12.97
C ASP A 94 -13.79 3.04 13.13
N ALA A 95 -15.09 2.79 12.97
CA ALA A 95 -15.63 1.44 12.92
C ALA A 95 -15.05 0.66 11.74
N LEU A 96 -14.98 1.25 10.53
CA LEU A 96 -14.36 0.62 9.38
C LEU A 96 -12.87 0.32 9.62
N ALA A 97 -12.13 1.27 10.17
CA ALA A 97 -10.72 1.08 10.52
C ALA A 97 -10.52 -0.11 11.49
N SER A 98 -11.40 -0.25 12.47
CA SER A 98 -11.37 -1.35 13.43
C SER A 98 -11.62 -2.71 12.77
N LEU A 99 -12.55 -2.78 11.81
CA LEU A 99 -12.87 -4.00 11.06
C LEU A 99 -11.74 -4.45 10.13
N ILE A 100 -11.01 -3.50 9.53
CA ILE A 100 -9.91 -3.84 8.62
C ILE A 100 -8.56 -4.05 9.32
N THR A 101 -8.37 -3.50 10.52
CA THR A 101 -7.07 -3.51 11.22
C THR A 101 -6.92 -4.75 12.10
N LYS A 102 -5.80 -5.45 11.94
CA LYS A 102 -5.37 -6.54 12.82
C LYS A 102 -3.93 -6.27 13.29
N PRO A 103 -3.73 -5.69 14.48
CA PRO A 103 -2.40 -5.25 14.95
C PRO A 103 -1.33 -6.36 14.91
N ALA A 104 -1.68 -7.60 15.24
CA ALA A 104 -0.77 -8.73 15.16
C ALA A 104 -0.29 -9.03 13.73
N VAL A 105 -1.12 -8.75 12.70
CA VAL A 105 -0.74 -8.91 11.29
C VAL A 105 0.18 -7.79 10.85
N GLU A 106 -0.07 -6.57 11.29
CA GLU A 106 0.80 -5.41 11.02
C GLU A 106 2.19 -5.61 11.63
N GLN A 107 2.25 -6.06 12.88
CA GLN A 107 3.52 -6.37 13.53
C GLN A 107 4.33 -7.43 12.75
N LYS A 108 3.70 -8.54 12.36
CA LYS A 108 4.34 -9.57 11.54
C LYS A 108 4.74 -9.06 10.14
N LEU A 109 4.02 -8.09 9.59
CA LEU A 109 4.40 -7.45 8.34
C LEU A 109 5.69 -6.67 8.51
N LEU A 110 5.79 -5.84 9.55
CA LEU A 110 6.98 -5.04 9.83
C LEU A 110 8.22 -5.90 10.10
N GLU A 111 8.07 -6.98 10.86
CA GLU A 111 9.13 -7.96 11.08
C GLU A 111 9.64 -8.57 9.75
N ARG A 112 8.73 -8.93 8.84
CA ARG A 112 9.10 -9.44 7.50
C ARG A 112 9.73 -8.38 6.62
N VAL A 113 9.28 -7.12 6.73
CA VAL A 113 9.91 -6.00 6.00
C VAL A 113 11.33 -5.81 6.47
N HIS A 114 11.57 -5.80 7.78
CA HIS A 114 12.90 -5.71 8.36
C HIS A 114 13.82 -6.83 7.87
N GLN A 115 13.38 -8.09 8.00
CA GLN A 115 14.15 -9.26 7.55
C GLN A 115 14.48 -9.20 6.05
N LYS A 116 13.51 -8.82 5.20
CA LYS A 116 13.75 -8.66 3.76
C LYS A 116 14.74 -7.55 3.47
N ALA A 117 14.61 -6.41 4.14
CA ALA A 117 15.52 -5.29 3.97
C ALA A 117 16.96 -5.66 4.38
N GLU A 118 17.14 -6.49 5.41
CA GLU A 118 18.44 -7.02 5.78
C GLU A 118 19.06 -7.91 4.70
N VAL A 119 18.25 -8.78 4.08
CA VAL A 119 18.73 -9.69 3.03
C VAL A 119 19.03 -8.92 1.73
N TYR A 120 18.09 -8.10 1.26
CA TYR A 120 18.22 -7.39 -0.02
C TYR A 120 19.12 -6.14 0.06
N GLY A 121 19.32 -5.58 1.25
CA GLY A 121 20.21 -4.44 1.47
C GLY A 121 21.70 -4.82 1.52
N GLN A 122 22.04 -6.11 1.46
CA GLN A 122 23.43 -6.56 1.43
C GLN A 122 24.09 -6.18 0.10
N ASN A 123 25.30 -5.62 0.19
CA ASN A 123 26.12 -5.37 -0.99
C ASN A 123 26.83 -6.69 -1.37
N LEU A 124 26.37 -7.33 -2.44
CA LEU A 124 26.87 -8.63 -2.89
C LEU A 124 28.29 -8.53 -3.49
N ASP A 125 28.76 -7.32 -3.83
CA ASP A 125 30.08 -7.10 -4.44
C ASP A 125 31.22 -7.14 -3.41
N HIS A 126 30.92 -7.12 -2.11
CA HIS A 126 31.92 -7.10 -1.03
C HIS A 126 31.65 -8.23 -0.02
N THR A 127 32.22 -9.40 -0.28
CA THR A 127 32.02 -10.61 0.53
C THR A 127 32.61 -10.54 1.95
N HIS A 128 33.23 -9.43 2.37
CA HIS A 128 33.95 -9.35 3.66
C HIS A 128 33.87 -8.01 4.40
N GLN A 129 33.05 -7.06 4.01
CA GLN A 129 32.93 -5.78 4.73
C GLN A 129 31.62 -5.64 5.48
N ALA A 130 31.76 -5.13 6.72
CA ALA A 130 30.75 -5.08 7.76
C ALA A 130 29.50 -4.24 7.39
N ALA A 131 28.47 -4.36 8.21
CA ALA A 131 27.17 -3.69 8.15
C ALA A 131 27.16 -2.17 7.86
N ALA A 132 28.33 -1.52 7.86
CA ALA A 132 28.51 -0.09 7.59
C ALA A 132 28.33 0.32 6.11
N GLU A 133 28.34 -0.61 5.16
CA GLU A 133 28.25 -0.28 3.72
C GLU A 133 26.87 -0.61 3.08
N ARG A 134 25.86 -0.84 3.87
CA ARG A 134 24.51 -1.05 3.33
C ARG A 134 24.01 0.22 2.65
N LYS A 135 23.52 0.08 1.42
CA LYS A 135 22.92 1.21 0.67
C LYS A 135 21.66 1.75 1.32
N ILE A 136 20.87 0.89 1.95
CA ILE A 136 19.64 1.22 2.64
C ILE A 136 19.64 0.49 3.99
N GLN A 137 19.33 1.21 5.06
CA GLN A 137 19.20 0.60 6.39
C GLN A 137 17.83 -0.10 6.49
N SER A 138 17.80 -1.26 7.16
CA SER A 138 16.55 -2.00 7.36
C SER A 138 15.50 -1.18 8.12
N ASP A 139 15.93 -0.36 9.07
CA ASP A 139 15.06 0.53 9.85
C ASP A 139 14.41 1.63 9.00
N ASP A 140 15.06 2.11 7.94
CA ASP A 140 14.48 3.08 7.01
C ASP A 140 13.30 2.47 6.26
N MET A 141 13.41 1.20 5.88
CA MET A 141 12.31 0.47 5.24
C MET A 141 11.14 0.22 6.20
N VAL A 142 11.42 -0.10 7.45
CA VAL A 142 10.37 -0.26 8.48
C VAL A 142 9.66 1.07 8.71
N ARG A 143 10.39 2.19 8.84
CA ARG A 143 9.82 3.54 8.97
C ARG A 143 8.95 3.91 7.77
N LEU A 144 9.41 3.64 6.54
CA LEU A 144 8.62 3.85 5.33
C LEU A 144 7.27 3.15 5.40
N TYR A 145 7.26 1.88 5.81
CA TYR A 145 6.02 1.13 5.95
C TYR A 145 5.11 1.69 7.04
N GLN A 146 5.67 2.02 8.21
CA GLN A 146 4.89 2.54 9.34
C GLN A 146 4.32 3.93 9.08
N GLN A 147 5.09 4.82 8.48
CA GLN A 147 4.72 6.23 8.35
C GLN A 147 3.88 6.51 7.10
N TYR A 148 4.05 5.73 6.03
CA TYR A 148 3.41 6.02 4.75
C TYR A 148 2.60 4.86 4.18
N ILE A 149 3.21 3.67 3.99
CA ILE A 149 2.54 2.59 3.25
C ILE A 149 1.34 2.05 4.01
N ILE A 150 1.46 1.75 5.31
CA ILE A 150 0.35 1.23 6.12
C ILE A 150 -0.77 2.27 6.25
N PRO A 151 -0.50 3.54 6.63
CA PRO A 151 -1.55 4.56 6.71
C PRO A 151 -2.28 4.80 5.39
N LEU A 152 -1.55 4.91 4.26
CA LEU A 152 -2.18 5.10 2.96
C LEU A 152 -2.93 3.86 2.47
N THR A 153 -2.46 2.65 2.79
CA THR A 153 -3.20 1.42 2.50
C THR A 153 -4.53 1.41 3.25
N LYS A 154 -4.53 1.75 4.55
CA LYS A 154 -5.77 1.87 5.35
C LYS A 154 -6.71 2.93 4.79
N LYS A 155 -6.17 4.10 4.40
CA LYS A 155 -6.97 5.16 3.77
C LYS A 155 -7.66 4.64 2.51
N VAL A 156 -6.92 3.99 1.61
CA VAL A 156 -7.47 3.40 0.38
C VAL A 156 -8.51 2.32 0.68
N GLU A 157 -8.29 1.47 1.67
CA GLU A 157 -9.26 0.45 2.12
C GLU A 157 -10.56 1.10 2.60
N ILE A 158 -10.49 2.13 3.43
CA ILE A 158 -11.65 2.85 3.96
C ILE A 158 -12.37 3.63 2.85
N ASP A 159 -11.63 4.39 2.03
CA ASP A 159 -12.20 5.19 0.94
C ASP A 159 -12.93 4.29 -0.08
N TYR A 160 -12.43 3.08 -0.32
CA TYR A 160 -13.09 2.07 -1.13
C TYR A 160 -14.37 1.54 -0.48
N LEU A 161 -14.31 1.16 0.80
CA LEU A 161 -15.47 0.64 1.53
C LEU A 161 -16.59 1.67 1.62
N LEU A 162 -16.29 2.95 1.79
CA LEU A 162 -17.29 4.02 1.81
C LEU A 162 -18.06 4.17 0.50
N GLN A 163 -17.50 3.68 -0.62
CA GLN A 163 -18.14 3.68 -1.94
C GLN A 163 -18.73 2.30 -2.29
N ARG A 164 -18.52 1.28 -1.43
CA ARG A 164 -18.84 -0.11 -1.76
C ARG A 164 -20.33 -0.40 -1.93
N LEU A 165 -21.19 0.43 -1.37
CA LEU A 165 -22.65 0.30 -1.48
C LEU A 165 -23.25 1.23 -2.54
N ASP A 166 -22.45 2.08 -3.17
CA ASP A 166 -22.95 3.04 -4.16
C ASP A 166 -23.53 2.32 -5.38
N GLY A 167 -24.73 2.73 -5.80
CA GLY A 167 -25.38 2.14 -6.96
C GLY A 167 -26.05 0.78 -6.73
N LEU A 168 -26.01 0.22 -5.52
CA LEU A 168 -26.71 -1.01 -5.20
C LEU A 168 -28.22 -0.75 -5.02
N SER A 169 -29.04 -1.64 -5.56
CA SER A 169 -30.48 -1.64 -5.32
C SER A 169 -30.84 -2.12 -3.90
N PRO A 170 -32.02 -1.75 -3.36
CA PRO A 170 -32.47 -2.25 -2.05
C PRO A 170 -32.48 -3.78 -1.95
N ASP A 171 -32.80 -4.48 -3.04
CA ASP A 171 -32.87 -5.92 -3.08
C ASP A 171 -31.45 -6.55 -3.02
N GLU A 172 -30.47 -5.95 -3.68
CA GLU A 172 -29.06 -6.38 -3.60
C GLU A 172 -28.49 -6.16 -2.20
N LEU A 173 -28.80 -5.01 -1.59
CA LEU A 173 -28.38 -4.72 -0.22
C LEU A 173 -28.97 -5.74 0.77
N ALA A 174 -30.27 -6.05 0.64
CA ALA A 174 -30.94 -7.05 1.47
C ALA A 174 -30.33 -8.45 1.30
N ARG A 175 -29.96 -8.83 0.07
CA ARG A 175 -29.26 -10.11 -0.19
C ARG A 175 -27.88 -10.16 0.46
N LEU A 176 -27.13 -9.06 0.45
CA LEU A 176 -25.84 -8.98 1.13
C LEU A 176 -25.97 -9.11 2.64
N GLN A 177 -26.97 -8.48 3.24
CA GLN A 177 -27.27 -8.58 4.68
C GLN A 177 -27.67 -9.99 5.12
N ASN A 178 -28.44 -10.69 4.27
CA ASN A 178 -28.91 -12.06 4.57
C ASN A 178 -27.88 -13.16 4.26
N ARG A 179 -26.78 -12.85 3.60
CA ARG A 179 -25.74 -13.84 3.23
C ARG A 179 -24.85 -14.24 4.41
N ALA A 180 -24.94 -13.53 5.51
CA ALA A 180 -24.15 -13.76 6.73
C ALA A 180 -24.90 -14.63 7.78
N ALA A 181 -26.10 -15.13 7.48
CA ALA A 181 -26.84 -16.10 8.25
C ALA A 181 -26.70 -17.50 7.61
#